data_58792d986468560a7a4fc2cf3c2409c2
#
_entry.id   58792d986468560a7a4fc2cf3c2409c2
#
_cell.length_a   1.000
_cell.length_b   1.000
_cell.length_c   1.000
_cell.angle_alpha   90.00
_cell.angle_beta   90.00
_cell.angle_gamma   90.00
#
_symmetry.space_group_name_H-M   'P 1'
#
loop_
_entity.id
_entity.type
_entity.pdbx_description
1 polymer ?
#
loop_
_entity_poly.entity_id
_entity_poly.type
_entity_poly.pdbx_seq_one_letter_code
_entity_poly.pdbx_strand_id
1 'polypeptide(L)' 'MRILGIDPGYAILGWGLIDVKGNRFSVVDYGSILTEASEDMPARLQALYRGLAGLIEKYGPDEASIEELFFNN' A
#
# COMPACT_ATOMS: atom_id res chain seq x y z
N MET A 1 -12.45 10.22 7.54
CA MET A 1 -11.02 10.20 7.19
C MET A 1 -10.69 8.94 6.46
N ARG A 2 -10.01 9.04 5.35
CA ARG A 2 -9.58 7.89 4.57
C ARG A 2 -8.09 7.64 4.77
N ILE A 3 -7.73 6.41 5.13
CA ILE A 3 -6.36 6.04 5.47
C ILE A 3 -5.90 4.91 4.55
N LEU A 4 -4.74 5.10 3.93
CA LEU A 4 -4.05 4.09 3.15
C LEU A 4 -2.98 3.44 4.03
N GLY A 5 -3.15 2.16 4.32
CA GLY A 5 -2.14 1.37 5.02
C GLY A 5 -1.28 0.62 4.01
N ILE A 6 0.02 0.62 4.23
CA ILE A 6 1.00 0.01 3.33
C ILE A 6 1.87 -0.95 4.13
N ASP A 7 1.96 -2.19 3.65
CA ASP A 7 2.88 -3.20 4.15
C ASP A 7 3.96 -3.41 3.08
N PRO A 8 5.15 -2.80 3.24
CA PRO A 8 6.14 -2.75 2.18
C PRO A 8 6.87 -4.07 2.00
N GLY A 9 7.09 -4.42 0.74
CA GLY A 9 7.93 -5.53 0.33
C GLY A 9 8.39 -5.29 -1.11
N TYR A 10 9.54 -5.83 -1.47
CA TYR A 10 10.07 -5.65 -2.82
C TYR A 10 9.33 -6.48 -3.85
N ALA A 11 8.99 -7.71 -3.50
CA ALA A 11 8.27 -8.60 -4.39
C ALA A 11 6.76 -8.35 -4.34
N ILE A 12 6.24 -8.11 -3.14
CA ILE A 12 4.82 -7.90 -2.90
C ILE A 12 4.67 -6.73 -1.92
N LEU A 13 3.96 -5.71 -2.33
CA LEU A 13 3.58 -4.61 -1.46
C LEU A 13 2.09 -4.71 -1.19
N GLY A 14 1.72 -5.02 0.06
CA GLY A 14 0.33 -5.07 0.47
C GLY A 14 -0.21 -3.68 0.79
N TRP A 15 -1.47 -3.45 0.50
CA TRP A 15 -2.12 -2.18 0.82
C TRP A 15 -3.58 -2.39 1.20
N GLY A 16 -4.09 -1.49 2.02
CA GLY A 16 -5.48 -1.45 2.39
C GLY A 16 -5.96 -0.03 2.59
N LEU A 17 -7.20 0.20 2.24
CA LEU A 17 -7.87 1.49 2.41
C LEU A 17 -9.03 1.32 3.36
N ILE A 18 -9.07 2.16 4.37
CA ILE A 18 -10.19 2.21 5.31
C ILE A 18 -10.74 3.63 5.40
N ASP A 19 -12.02 3.72 5.61
CA ASP A 19 -12.67 4.96 6.03
C ASP A 19 -12.95 4.88 7.52
N VAL A 20 -12.55 5.92 8.23
CA VAL A 20 -12.78 6.07 9.66
C VAL A 20 -13.76 7.19 9.88
N LYS A 21 -14.86 6.90 10.55
CA LYS A 21 -15.90 7.88 10.86
C LYS A 21 -16.32 7.70 12.30
N GLY A 22 -15.81 8.57 13.18
CA GLY A 22 -16.00 8.41 14.62
C GLY A 22 -15.37 7.09 15.10
N ASN A 23 -16.16 6.21 15.68
CA ASN A 23 -15.72 4.90 16.15
C ASN A 23 -15.91 3.79 15.12
N ARG A 24 -16.29 4.14 13.91
CA ARG A 24 -16.58 3.15 12.86
C ARG A 24 -15.48 3.09 11.83
N PHE A 25 -15.15 1.86 11.45
CA PHE A 25 -14.20 1.57 10.40
C PHE A 25 -14.92 0.81 9.28
N SER A 26 -14.67 1.21 8.06
CA SER A 26 -15.13 0.43 6.91
C SER A 26 -14.00 0.23 5.93
N VAL A 27 -13.88 -0.99 5.40
CA VAL A 27 -12.89 -1.30 4.38
C VAL A 27 -13.40 -0.77 3.04
N VAL A 28 -12.61 0.10 2.42
CA VAL A 28 -12.93 0.63 1.09
C VAL A 28 -12.44 -0.33 0.02
N ASP A 29 -11.16 -0.72 0.12
CA ASP A 29 -10.55 -1.63 -0.83
C ASP A 29 -9.23 -2.14 -0.25
N TYR A 30 -8.67 -3.19 -0.86
CA TYR A 30 -7.37 -3.72 -0.49
C TYR A 30 -6.78 -4.52 -1.65
N GLY A 31 -5.50 -4.75 -1.60
CA GLY A 31 -4.85 -5.52 -2.66
C GLY A 31 -3.34 -5.58 -2.47
N SER A 32 -2.66 -5.90 -3.54
CA SER A 32 -1.20 -5.94 -3.54
C SER A 32 -0.66 -5.45 -4.87
N ILE A 33 0.55 -4.91 -4.82
CA ILE A 33 1.33 -4.53 -6.00
C ILE A 33 2.47 -5.53 -6.08
N LEU A 34 2.54 -6.23 -7.20
CA LEU A 34 3.55 -7.26 -7.45
C LEU A 34 4.64 -6.69 -8.36
N THR A 35 5.88 -7.09 -8.08
CA THR A 35 7.00 -6.80 -8.97
C THR A 35 7.63 -8.09 -9.44
N GLU A 36 8.21 -8.06 -10.64
CA GLU A 36 8.84 -9.23 -11.24
C GLU A 36 10.24 -9.45 -10.66
N ALA A 37 10.51 -10.66 -10.18
CA ALA A 37 11.82 -10.99 -9.62
C ALA A 37 12.94 -10.91 -10.65
N SER A 38 12.62 -11.04 -11.94
CA SER A 38 13.59 -10.93 -13.04
C SER A 38 14.01 -9.49 -13.34
N GLU A 39 13.26 -8.50 -12.85
CA GLU A 39 13.61 -7.09 -13.05
C GLU A 39 14.63 -6.62 -12.03
N ASP A 40 15.45 -5.65 -12.42
CA ASP A 40 16.40 -5.04 -11.49
C ASP A 40 15.70 -4.15 -10.45
N MET A 41 16.42 -3.78 -9.42
CA MET A 41 15.83 -3.00 -8.31
C MET A 41 15.27 -1.65 -8.75
N PRO A 42 15.96 -0.85 -9.59
CA PRO A 42 15.37 0.41 -10.05
C PRO A 42 14.03 0.25 -10.76
N ALA A 43 13.91 -0.77 -11.61
CA ALA A 43 12.64 -1.04 -12.31
C ALA A 43 11.55 -1.45 -11.33
N ARG A 44 11.89 -2.28 -10.32
CA ARG A 44 10.93 -2.72 -9.31
C ARG A 44 10.46 -1.54 -8.44
N LEU A 45 11.37 -0.67 -8.01
CA LEU A 45 11.01 0.52 -7.24
C LEU A 45 10.13 1.47 -8.04
N GLN A 46 10.40 1.62 -9.34
CA GLN A 46 9.57 2.44 -10.21
C GLN A 46 8.16 1.89 -10.35
N ALA A 47 8.03 0.56 -10.48
CA ALA A 47 6.73 -0.10 -10.55
C ALA A 47 5.93 0.11 -9.26
N LEU A 48 6.58 -0.02 -8.09
CA LEU A 48 5.94 0.23 -6.79
C LEU A 48 5.50 1.69 -6.67
N TYR A 49 6.34 2.63 -7.07
CA TYR A 49 6.00 4.05 -7.05
C TYR A 49 4.76 4.35 -7.89
N ARG A 50 4.74 3.83 -9.12
CA ARG A 50 3.60 4.05 -10.04
C ARG A 50 2.31 3.43 -9.49
N GLY A 51 2.42 2.24 -8.91
CA GLY A 51 1.26 1.57 -8.30
C GLY A 51 0.68 2.38 -7.14
N LEU A 52 1.56 2.86 -6.24
CA LEU A 52 1.13 3.67 -5.11
C LEU A 52 0.58 5.03 -5.54
N ALA A 53 1.22 5.68 -6.51
CA ALA A 53 0.72 6.95 -7.04
C ALA A 53 -0.67 6.79 -7.65
N GLY A 54 -0.90 5.68 -8.35
CA GLY A 54 -2.22 5.36 -8.92
C GLY A 54 -3.29 5.17 -7.85
N LEU A 55 -2.95 4.51 -6.74
CA LEU A 55 -3.87 4.34 -5.61
C LEU A 55 -4.21 5.67 -4.95
N ILE A 56 -3.22 6.51 -4.74
CA ILE A 56 -3.42 7.83 -4.15
C ILE A 56 -4.31 8.69 -5.03
N GLU A 57 -4.08 8.66 -6.34
CA GLU A 57 -4.90 9.41 -7.28
C GLU A 57 -6.33 8.89 -7.33
N LYS A 58 -6.50 7.57 -7.37
CA LYS A 58 -7.83 6.95 -7.48
C LYS A 58 -8.69 7.15 -6.24
N TYR A 59 -8.11 6.96 -5.06
CA TYR A 59 -8.88 6.91 -3.81
C TYR A 59 -8.78 8.16 -2.96
N GLY A 60 -7.79 9.02 -3.19
CA GLY A 60 -7.61 10.28 -2.47
C GLY A 60 -7.52 10.12 -0.96
N PRO A 61 -6.60 9.28 -0.43
CA PRO A 61 -6.52 9.11 1.02
C PRO A 61 -6.07 10.40 1.71
N ASP A 62 -6.58 10.63 2.91
CA ASP A 62 -6.18 11.76 3.74
C ASP A 62 -4.83 11.53 4.41
N GLU A 63 -4.54 10.27 4.74
CA GLU A 63 -3.30 9.87 5.38
C GLU A 63 -2.81 8.54 4.80
N ALA A 64 -1.50 8.33 4.87
CA ALA A 64 -0.87 7.06 4.57
C ALA A 64 -0.05 6.61 5.77
N SER A 65 -0.12 5.32 6.09
CA SER A 65 0.62 4.72 7.18
C SER A 65 1.42 3.53 6.64
N ILE A 66 2.71 3.50 6.96
CA ILE A 66 3.59 2.41 6.57
C ILE A 66 3.95 1.64 7.83
N GLU A 67 3.63 0.35 7.85
CA GLU A 67 3.95 -0.51 8.97
C GLU A 67 5.00 -1.53 8.57
N GLU A 68 6.07 -1.58 9.36
CA GLU A 68 7.04 -2.66 9.28
C GLU A 68 6.69 -3.68 10.36
N LEU A 69 6.31 -4.86 9.91
CA LEU A 69 6.08 -5.97 10.80
C LEU A 69 7.33 -6.85 10.80
N PHE A 70 8.08 -6.81 11.89
CA PHE A 70 9.19 -7.74 12.08
C PHE A 70 8.68 -8.98 12.79
N PHE A 71 8.75 -10.09 12.10
CA PHE A 71 8.49 -11.38 12.71
C PHE A 71 9.81 -11.97 13.16
N ASN A 72 10.04 -11.95 14.46
CA ASN A 72 11.15 -12.70 15.07
C ASN A 72 10.69 -14.12 15.31
N ASN A 73 11.32 -15.01 14.61
CA ASN A 73 11.14 -16.44 14.86
C ASN A 73 12.18 -16.93 15.86
#